data_81b90728b033954ad73202d5a44da7f1
#
_entry.id   81b90728b033954ad73202d5a44da7f1
#
_cell.length_a   1.000
_cell.length_b   1.000
_cell.length_c   1.000
_cell.angle_alpha   90.00
_cell.angle_beta   90.00
_cell.angle_gamma   90.00
#
_symmetry.space_group_name_H-M   'P 1'
#
loop_
_entity.id
_entity.type
_entity.pdbx_description
1 polymer ?
#
loop_
_entity_poly.entity_id
_entity_poly.type
_entity_poly.pdbx_seq_one_letter_code
_entity_poly.pdbx_strand_id
1 'polypeptide(L)'
;LAAEPCTFSRDGVRLLQPRRVRSKNPFFSDRRSTYYFHPYGVWAVIAPWNYPFTIPMTQLMALTLSGNAALLKPSPLTPLIGAKIVDLFKRAGFPEGLVQVVQGGAPQGEAMLAHPTLRGVIFTGSVPIGRRVAEQAARTYKKVILELGGKDPAIVLADAGLKHTAQGIAWAAMVNAGQTCASVERVYVERRLYEPFLNALREELSHIRVGHPMSQETDMG
;
A
#
# COMPACT_ATOMS: atom_id res chain seq x y z
N LEU A 1 -12.33 3.64 -3.34
CA LEU A 1 -11.28 3.54 -4.40
C LEU A 1 -11.27 4.75 -5.34
N ALA A 2 -12.41 5.35 -5.65
CA ALA A 2 -12.49 6.53 -6.54
C ALA A 2 -12.07 7.85 -5.87
N ALA A 3 -12.03 7.92 -4.54
CA ALA A 3 -11.69 9.15 -3.82
C ALA A 3 -10.18 9.42 -3.74
N GLU A 4 -9.34 8.39 -3.72
CA GLU A 4 -7.88 8.52 -3.59
C GLU A 4 -7.22 9.32 -4.72
N PRO A 5 -7.51 9.07 -6.02
CA PRO A 5 -6.92 9.84 -7.12
C PRO A 5 -7.21 11.34 -7.03
N CYS A 6 -8.41 11.71 -6.63
CA CYS A 6 -8.80 13.11 -6.46
C CYS A 6 -8.05 13.79 -5.30
N THR A 7 -7.78 13.05 -4.23
CA THR A 7 -6.98 13.54 -3.10
C THR A 7 -5.53 13.79 -3.52
N PHE A 8 -4.91 12.84 -4.23
CA PHE A 8 -3.54 13.01 -4.73
C PHE A 8 -3.40 14.21 -5.66
N SER A 9 -4.30 14.39 -6.61
CA SER A 9 -4.21 15.51 -7.57
C SER A 9 -4.44 16.88 -6.92
N ARG A 10 -5.35 16.96 -5.95
CA ARG A 10 -5.69 18.21 -5.28
C ARG A 10 -4.68 18.61 -4.20
N ASP A 11 -4.35 17.67 -3.33
CA ASP A 11 -3.53 17.95 -2.15
C ASP A 11 -2.02 17.76 -2.42
N GLY A 12 -1.64 16.87 -3.33
CA GLY A 12 -0.25 16.61 -3.67
C GLY A 12 0.47 17.85 -4.18
N VAL A 13 -0.13 18.60 -5.10
CA VAL A 13 0.44 19.85 -5.62
C VAL A 13 0.63 20.86 -4.51
N ARG A 14 -0.36 21.02 -3.62
CA ARG A 14 -0.28 21.94 -2.47
C ARG A 14 0.80 21.53 -1.48
N LEU A 15 0.94 20.24 -1.20
CA LEU A 15 1.93 19.73 -0.26
C LEU A 15 3.38 19.90 -0.74
N LEU A 16 3.60 19.91 -2.04
CA LEU A 16 4.92 20.05 -2.67
C LEU A 16 5.33 21.50 -2.92
N GLN A 17 4.47 22.48 -2.64
CA GLN A 17 4.82 23.89 -2.77
C GLN A 17 5.95 24.28 -1.80
N PRO A 18 6.84 25.20 -2.22
CA PRO A 18 7.88 25.72 -1.34
C PRO A 18 7.28 26.29 -0.05
N ARG A 19 7.86 25.96 1.09
CA ARG A 19 7.36 26.40 2.40
C ARG A 19 8.35 27.33 3.07
N ARG A 20 7.90 28.53 3.41
CA ARG A 20 8.67 29.45 4.25
C ARG A 20 8.77 28.91 5.67
N VAL A 21 9.99 28.95 6.22
CA VAL A 21 10.29 28.62 7.61
C VAL A 21 10.73 29.89 8.32
N ARG A 22 10.10 30.18 9.44
CA ARG A 22 10.56 31.28 10.34
C ARG A 22 11.43 30.66 11.43
N SER A 23 12.65 31.14 11.55
CA SER A 23 13.50 30.79 12.68
C SER A 23 12.93 31.38 13.97
N LYS A 24 12.89 30.59 15.04
CA LYS A 24 12.58 31.07 16.38
C LYS A 24 13.83 31.65 17.09
N ASN A 25 15.01 31.45 16.50
CA ASN A 25 16.26 31.97 17.04
C ASN A 25 16.43 33.43 16.63
N PRO A 26 16.56 34.37 17.58
CA PRO A 26 16.71 35.80 17.31
C PRO A 26 17.90 36.15 16.39
N PHE A 27 18.99 35.37 16.44
CA PHE A 27 20.18 35.55 15.58
C PHE A 27 19.90 35.31 14.08
N PHE A 28 18.76 34.67 13.75
CA PHE A 28 18.36 34.41 12.36
C PHE A 28 17.03 35.09 12.01
N SER A 29 16.58 36.07 12.79
CA SER A 29 15.30 36.75 12.59
C SER A 29 15.24 37.54 11.28
N ASP A 30 16.39 38.01 10.77
CA ASP A 30 16.58 38.68 9.48
C ASP A 30 16.71 37.74 8.29
N ARG A 31 16.86 36.43 8.53
CA ARG A 31 17.04 35.42 7.49
C ARG A 31 15.72 34.91 6.93
N ARG A 32 15.71 34.67 5.63
CA ARG A 32 14.60 34.04 4.92
C ARG A 32 14.99 32.62 4.59
N SER A 33 14.31 31.63 5.22
CA SER A 33 14.51 30.20 4.94
C SER A 33 13.30 29.64 4.22
N THR A 34 13.55 28.78 3.24
CA THR A 34 12.49 28.13 2.46
C THR A 34 12.86 26.65 2.24
N TYR A 35 11.91 25.76 2.49
CA TYR A 35 12.01 24.37 2.07
C TYR A 35 11.54 24.23 0.63
N TYR A 36 12.36 23.54 -0.18
CA TYR A 36 12.02 23.09 -1.52
C TYR A 36 11.99 21.57 -1.55
N PHE A 37 11.03 21.01 -2.28
CA PHE A 37 10.95 19.58 -2.51
C PHE A 37 11.53 19.26 -3.89
N HIS A 38 12.48 18.33 -3.95
CA HIS A 38 13.10 17.86 -5.18
C HIS A 38 12.88 16.37 -5.37
N PRO A 39 12.64 15.89 -6.59
CA PRO A 39 12.53 14.47 -6.85
C PRO A 39 13.85 13.75 -6.55
N TYR A 40 13.76 12.53 -6.06
CA TYR A 40 14.92 11.67 -5.85
C TYR A 40 15.46 11.07 -7.14
N GLY A 41 14.62 10.90 -8.16
CA GLY A 41 14.95 10.25 -9.42
C GLY A 41 14.13 8.99 -9.69
N VAL A 42 14.77 7.88 -10.01
CA VAL A 42 14.09 6.63 -10.37
C VAL A 42 13.85 5.74 -9.15
N TRP A 43 12.63 5.24 -9.00
CA TRP A 43 12.23 4.34 -7.93
C TRP A 43 11.80 2.98 -8.46
N ALA A 44 12.09 1.91 -7.70
CA ALA A 44 11.45 0.62 -7.87
C ALA A 44 10.15 0.56 -7.06
N VAL A 45 9.10 0.03 -7.66
CA VAL A 45 7.86 -0.36 -6.98
C VAL A 45 7.70 -1.86 -7.16
N ILE A 46 7.90 -2.62 -6.08
CA ILE A 46 7.75 -4.09 -6.07
C ILE A 46 6.43 -4.40 -5.38
N ALA A 47 5.45 -4.81 -6.17
CA ALA A 47 4.05 -4.92 -5.76
C ALA A 47 3.61 -6.37 -5.50
N PRO A 48 2.67 -6.59 -4.55
CA PRO A 48 2.12 -7.88 -4.22
C PRO A 48 1.01 -8.31 -5.20
N TRP A 49 0.49 -9.53 -5.01
CA TRP A 49 -0.57 -10.11 -5.82
C TRP A 49 -1.98 -9.88 -5.26
N ASN A 50 -2.11 -9.61 -3.97
CA ASN A 50 -3.41 -9.56 -3.29
C ASN A 50 -4.22 -8.28 -3.58
N TYR A 51 -3.55 -7.16 -3.80
CA TYR A 51 -4.12 -5.90 -4.30
C TYR A 51 -3.29 -5.37 -5.47
N PRO A 52 -3.27 -6.10 -6.60
CA PRO A 52 -2.29 -5.91 -7.67
C PRO A 52 -2.47 -4.60 -8.46
N PHE A 53 -3.61 -3.94 -8.33
CA PHE A 53 -3.90 -2.65 -8.94
C PHE A 53 -3.75 -1.50 -7.94
N THR A 54 -4.48 -1.56 -6.84
CA THR A 54 -4.60 -0.43 -5.89
C THR A 54 -3.27 -0.06 -5.26
N ILE A 55 -2.53 -1.04 -4.74
CA ILE A 55 -1.25 -0.78 -4.05
C ILE A 55 -0.22 -0.13 -5.00
N PRO A 56 0.14 -0.73 -6.15
CA PRO A 56 1.11 -0.09 -7.02
C PRO A 56 0.59 1.22 -7.64
N MET A 57 -0.69 1.33 -7.96
CA MET A 57 -1.25 2.56 -8.51
C MET A 57 -1.08 3.74 -7.55
N THR A 58 -1.42 3.57 -6.27
CA THR A 58 -1.27 4.60 -5.24
C THR A 58 0.19 5.03 -5.09
N GLN A 59 1.11 4.07 -5.06
CA GLN A 59 2.55 4.32 -4.96
C GLN A 59 3.11 5.04 -6.19
N LEU A 60 2.73 4.61 -7.40
CA LEU A 60 3.13 5.24 -8.65
C LEU A 60 2.60 6.67 -8.79
N MET A 61 1.35 6.91 -8.39
CA MET A 61 0.79 8.25 -8.37
C MET A 61 1.56 9.18 -7.45
N ALA A 62 1.88 8.74 -6.24
CA ALA A 62 2.67 9.53 -5.30
C ALA A 62 4.07 9.85 -5.84
N LEU A 63 4.75 8.87 -6.46
CA LEU A 63 6.07 9.05 -7.08
C LEU A 63 6.03 10.03 -8.27
N THR A 64 5.08 9.85 -9.19
CA THR A 64 5.01 10.68 -10.40
C THR A 64 4.58 12.12 -10.08
N LEU A 65 3.65 12.32 -9.16
CA LEU A 65 3.25 13.66 -8.70
C LEU A 65 4.39 14.41 -8.01
N SER A 66 5.30 13.69 -7.33
CA SER A 66 6.49 14.27 -6.73
C SER A 66 7.69 14.37 -7.70
N GLY A 67 7.47 14.17 -9.00
CA GLY A 67 8.47 14.36 -10.07
C GLY A 67 9.44 13.20 -10.23
N ASN A 68 9.17 12.02 -9.66
CA ASN A 68 10.01 10.84 -9.80
C ASN A 68 9.55 9.97 -10.98
N ALA A 69 10.49 9.20 -11.54
CA ALA A 69 10.19 8.10 -12.45
C ALA A 69 10.11 6.78 -11.69
N ALA A 70 9.43 5.78 -12.24
CA ALA A 70 9.23 4.52 -11.57
C ALA A 70 9.36 3.29 -12.47
N LEU A 71 9.98 2.24 -11.93
CA LEU A 71 9.98 0.88 -12.48
C LEU A 71 9.04 0.03 -11.62
N LEU A 72 7.92 -0.40 -12.19
CA LEU A 72 6.97 -1.31 -11.54
C LEU A 72 7.39 -2.76 -11.80
N LYS A 73 7.61 -3.52 -10.72
CA LYS A 73 7.69 -4.98 -10.77
C LYS A 73 6.45 -5.57 -10.11
N PRO A 74 5.44 -5.96 -10.87
CA PRO A 74 4.26 -6.63 -10.32
C PRO A 74 4.62 -8.02 -9.80
N SER A 75 3.73 -8.62 -9.04
CA SER A 75 3.83 -10.04 -8.73
C SER A 75 3.76 -10.89 -10.01
N PRO A 76 4.54 -11.97 -10.13
CA PRO A 76 4.44 -12.91 -11.25
C PRO A 76 3.07 -13.62 -11.32
N LEU A 77 2.27 -13.58 -10.25
CA LEU A 77 0.90 -14.12 -10.23
C LEU A 77 -0.11 -13.16 -10.91
N THR A 78 0.22 -11.88 -11.05
CA THR A 78 -0.69 -10.86 -11.60
C THR A 78 0.00 -9.96 -12.65
N PRO A 79 0.70 -10.54 -13.65
CA PRO A 79 1.57 -9.80 -14.55
C PRO A 79 0.80 -8.84 -15.46
N LEU A 80 -0.40 -9.23 -15.90
CA LEU A 80 -1.24 -8.45 -16.81
C LEU A 80 -1.73 -7.16 -16.15
N ILE A 81 -1.99 -7.17 -14.84
CA ILE A 81 -2.39 -5.95 -14.11
C ILE A 81 -1.26 -4.92 -14.14
N GLY A 82 0.00 -5.35 -13.92
CA GLY A 82 1.15 -4.46 -14.02
C GLY A 82 1.30 -3.82 -15.40
N ALA A 83 1.15 -4.60 -16.46
CA ALA A 83 1.15 -4.09 -17.83
C ALA A 83 0.01 -3.09 -18.08
N LYS A 84 -1.19 -3.39 -17.55
CA LYS A 84 -2.37 -2.50 -17.67
C LYS A 84 -2.18 -1.18 -16.93
N ILE A 85 -1.54 -1.18 -15.78
CA ILE A 85 -1.22 0.05 -15.04
C ILE A 85 -0.36 0.97 -15.91
N VAL A 86 0.71 0.45 -16.52
CA VAL A 86 1.60 1.26 -17.39
C VAL A 86 0.84 1.77 -18.62
N ASP A 87 -0.02 0.94 -19.25
CA ASP A 87 -0.90 1.38 -20.34
C ASP A 87 -1.80 2.55 -19.92
N LEU A 88 -2.36 2.53 -18.70
CA LEU A 88 -3.18 3.63 -18.19
C LEU A 88 -2.38 4.93 -18.04
N PHE A 89 -1.14 4.90 -17.54
CA PHE A 89 -0.29 6.08 -17.49
C PHE A 89 0.00 6.64 -18.89
N LYS A 90 0.32 5.78 -19.86
CA LYS A 90 0.52 6.17 -21.26
C LYS A 90 -0.73 6.81 -21.85
N ARG A 91 -1.90 6.20 -21.69
CA ARG A 91 -3.19 6.72 -22.18
C ARG A 91 -3.61 8.02 -21.50
N ALA A 92 -3.20 8.23 -20.27
CA ALA A 92 -3.42 9.47 -19.52
C ALA A 92 -2.47 10.61 -19.94
N GLY A 93 -1.58 10.39 -20.93
CA GLY A 93 -0.69 11.40 -21.47
C GLY A 93 0.57 11.68 -20.64
N PHE A 94 0.94 10.76 -19.74
CA PHE A 94 2.24 10.86 -19.03
C PHE A 94 3.40 10.69 -20.02
N PRO A 95 4.55 11.35 -19.78
CA PRO A 95 5.74 11.20 -20.62
C PRO A 95 6.15 9.75 -20.81
N GLU A 96 6.57 9.40 -22.00
CA GLU A 96 7.07 8.06 -22.29
C GLU A 96 8.28 7.72 -21.41
N GLY A 97 8.30 6.49 -20.87
CA GLY A 97 9.37 6.04 -19.99
C GLY A 97 9.26 6.50 -18.54
N LEU A 98 8.32 7.39 -18.18
CA LEU A 98 8.16 7.84 -16.79
C LEU A 98 7.76 6.70 -15.85
N VAL A 99 6.86 5.83 -16.29
CA VAL A 99 6.47 4.61 -15.60
C VAL A 99 6.67 3.43 -16.53
N GLN A 100 7.50 2.47 -16.13
CA GLN A 100 7.80 1.28 -16.90
C GLN A 100 7.53 0.02 -16.07
N VAL A 101 7.32 -1.12 -16.74
CA VAL A 101 7.08 -2.41 -16.07
C VAL A 101 8.22 -3.38 -16.36
N VAL A 102 8.68 -4.06 -15.31
CA VAL A 102 9.62 -5.18 -15.40
C VAL A 102 8.92 -6.42 -14.89
N GLN A 103 8.64 -7.37 -15.80
CA GLN A 103 8.03 -8.65 -15.44
C GLN A 103 9.08 -9.62 -14.91
N GLY A 104 8.65 -10.50 -13.99
CA GLY A 104 9.51 -11.56 -13.47
C GLY A 104 9.41 -11.74 -11.96
N GLY A 105 10.27 -12.62 -11.44
CA GLY A 105 10.30 -13.03 -10.04
C GLY A 105 11.35 -12.31 -9.19
N ALA A 106 11.94 -13.05 -8.25
CA ALA A 106 12.97 -12.55 -7.35
C ALA A 106 14.24 -12.08 -8.07
N PRO A 107 14.80 -12.80 -9.09
CA PRO A 107 16.00 -12.37 -9.78
C PRO A 107 15.88 -10.98 -10.41
N GLN A 108 14.72 -10.65 -11.00
CA GLN A 108 14.46 -9.33 -11.59
C GLN A 108 14.39 -8.25 -10.50
N GLY A 109 13.75 -8.56 -9.36
CA GLY A 109 13.72 -7.66 -8.20
C GLY A 109 15.12 -7.36 -7.66
N GLU A 110 15.95 -8.38 -7.52
CA GLU A 110 17.34 -8.25 -7.07
C GLU A 110 18.20 -7.44 -8.05
N ALA A 111 18.06 -7.71 -9.35
CA ALA A 111 18.75 -6.94 -10.41
C ALA A 111 18.34 -5.46 -10.40
N MET A 112 17.04 -5.16 -10.22
CA MET A 112 16.55 -3.79 -10.05
C MET A 112 17.20 -3.13 -8.83
N LEU A 113 17.20 -3.79 -7.68
CA LEU A 113 17.78 -3.24 -6.45
C LEU A 113 19.28 -3.01 -6.55
N ALA A 114 20.00 -3.82 -7.33
CA ALA A 114 21.42 -3.65 -7.57
C ALA A 114 21.75 -2.49 -8.53
N HIS A 115 20.78 -2.05 -9.35
CA HIS A 115 21.04 -1.08 -10.40
C HIS A 115 21.38 0.31 -9.82
N PRO A 116 22.48 0.97 -10.26
CA PRO A 116 22.98 2.22 -9.66
C PRO A 116 22.06 3.44 -9.90
N THR A 117 21.25 3.42 -10.96
CA THR A 117 20.32 4.52 -11.27
C THR A 117 19.15 4.59 -10.29
N LEU A 118 18.77 3.47 -9.65
CA LEU A 118 17.71 3.45 -8.67
C LEU A 118 18.12 4.19 -7.40
N ARG A 119 17.27 5.12 -6.96
CA ARG A 119 17.45 5.94 -5.76
C ARG A 119 16.64 5.44 -4.58
N GLY A 120 15.58 4.69 -4.83
CA GLY A 120 14.74 4.15 -3.79
C GLY A 120 13.92 2.96 -4.24
N VAL A 121 13.32 2.28 -3.28
CA VAL A 121 12.41 1.16 -3.48
C VAL A 121 11.22 1.28 -2.54
N ILE A 122 10.04 1.04 -3.09
CA ILE A 122 8.83 0.75 -2.32
C ILE A 122 8.55 -0.74 -2.52
N PHE A 123 8.52 -1.47 -1.45
CA PHE A 123 8.24 -2.90 -1.44
C PHE A 123 7.00 -3.17 -0.60
N THR A 124 6.04 -3.88 -1.18
CA THR A 124 4.90 -4.42 -0.44
C THR A 124 4.88 -5.94 -0.57
N GLY A 125 4.91 -6.63 0.55
CA GLY A 125 4.95 -8.10 0.57
C GLY A 125 5.28 -8.69 1.94
N SER A 126 5.87 -9.89 1.96
CA SER A 126 6.17 -10.59 3.21
C SER A 126 7.35 -9.98 3.98
N VAL A 127 7.31 -10.10 5.31
CA VAL A 127 8.38 -9.64 6.21
C VAL A 127 9.76 -10.22 5.86
N PRO A 128 9.92 -11.53 5.57
CA PRO A 128 11.23 -12.07 5.22
C PRO A 128 11.83 -11.47 3.94
N ILE A 129 10.99 -11.23 2.93
CA ILE A 129 11.46 -10.60 1.67
C ILE A 129 11.74 -9.12 1.88
N GLY A 130 10.88 -8.41 2.64
CA GLY A 130 11.13 -7.00 2.99
C GLY A 130 12.46 -6.78 3.70
N ARG A 131 12.85 -7.68 4.58
CA ARG A 131 14.16 -7.66 5.24
C ARG A 131 15.31 -7.75 4.21
N ARG A 132 15.23 -8.69 3.27
CA ARG A 132 16.22 -8.82 2.18
C ARG A 132 16.29 -7.56 1.31
N VAL A 133 15.15 -6.99 0.98
CA VAL A 133 15.07 -5.74 0.22
C VAL A 133 15.77 -4.60 0.97
N ALA A 134 15.53 -4.46 2.28
CA ALA A 134 16.16 -3.45 3.12
C ALA A 134 17.68 -3.64 3.20
N GLU A 135 18.15 -4.87 3.43
CA GLU A 135 19.58 -5.22 3.49
C GLU A 135 20.30 -4.90 2.17
N GLN A 136 19.70 -5.26 1.04
CA GLN A 136 20.29 -4.99 -0.27
C GLN A 136 20.30 -3.48 -0.59
N ALA A 137 19.22 -2.78 -0.30
CA ALA A 137 19.12 -1.34 -0.52
C ALA A 137 20.11 -0.54 0.35
N ALA A 138 20.33 -0.97 1.59
CA ALA A 138 21.27 -0.34 2.52
C ALA A 138 22.71 -0.34 1.98
N ARG A 139 23.13 -1.38 1.28
CA ARG A 139 24.47 -1.49 0.69
C ARG A 139 24.82 -0.34 -0.28
N THR A 140 23.81 0.30 -0.84
CA THR A 140 23.97 1.38 -1.83
C THR A 140 23.23 2.64 -1.43
N TYR A 141 22.87 2.77 -0.14
CA TYR A 141 22.20 3.93 0.46
C TYR A 141 20.89 4.32 -0.25
N LYS A 142 20.16 3.36 -0.83
CA LYS A 142 18.86 3.59 -1.42
C LYS A 142 17.82 3.85 -0.34
N LYS A 143 16.88 4.74 -0.62
CA LYS A 143 15.71 4.93 0.23
C LYS A 143 14.80 3.70 0.18
N VAL A 144 14.24 3.32 1.32
CA VAL A 144 13.38 2.12 1.42
C VAL A 144 12.07 2.50 2.11
N ILE A 145 10.97 2.09 1.49
CA ILE A 145 9.63 2.09 2.10
C ILE A 145 9.16 0.65 2.08
N LEU A 146 8.80 0.11 3.24
CA LEU A 146 8.36 -1.27 3.39
C LEU A 146 6.93 -1.29 3.92
N GLU A 147 6.04 -1.92 3.15
CA GLU A 147 4.68 -2.25 3.56
C GLU A 147 4.59 -3.78 3.67
N LEU A 148 4.48 -4.27 4.88
CA LEU A 148 4.64 -5.69 5.17
C LEU A 148 3.36 -6.29 5.74
N GLY A 149 3.37 -7.61 5.96
CA GLY A 149 2.27 -8.29 6.63
C GLY A 149 2.23 -7.99 8.14
N GLY A 150 1.10 -8.25 8.73
CA GLY A 150 0.81 -8.07 10.15
C GLY A 150 0.11 -9.25 10.78
N LYS A 151 -0.38 -9.06 11.98
CA LYS A 151 -1.27 -9.92 12.74
C LYS A 151 -2.22 -8.99 13.51
N ASP A 152 -3.10 -8.29 12.78
CA ASP A 152 -3.79 -7.12 13.28
C ASP A 152 -4.86 -7.47 14.31
N PRO A 153 -4.90 -6.78 15.47
CA PRO A 153 -5.87 -7.03 16.51
C PRO A 153 -7.13 -6.18 16.36
N ALA A 154 -8.28 -6.75 16.75
CA ALA A 154 -9.47 -6.00 17.12
C ALA A 154 -9.71 -6.14 18.61
N ILE A 155 -10.24 -5.09 19.26
CA ILE A 155 -10.55 -5.06 20.68
C ILE A 155 -12.05 -4.72 20.82
N VAL A 156 -12.80 -5.62 21.44
CA VAL A 156 -14.24 -5.47 21.67
C VAL A 156 -14.46 -5.17 23.15
N LEU A 157 -14.84 -3.92 23.44
CA LEU A 157 -15.14 -3.45 24.79
C LEU A 157 -16.60 -3.70 25.14
N ALA A 158 -16.90 -3.63 26.42
CA ALA A 158 -18.19 -3.99 26.98
C ALA A 158 -19.42 -3.18 26.53
N ASP A 159 -19.19 -1.98 26.04
CA ASP A 159 -20.18 -1.06 25.50
C ASP A 159 -20.34 -1.15 23.98
N ALA A 160 -19.61 -2.08 23.34
CA ALA A 160 -19.68 -2.28 21.88
C ALA A 160 -21.07 -2.79 21.45
N GLY A 161 -21.61 -2.23 20.36
CA GLY A 161 -22.82 -2.70 19.73
C GLY A 161 -22.59 -4.05 19.03
N LEU A 162 -23.00 -5.16 19.64
CA LEU A 162 -22.66 -6.54 19.24
C LEU A 162 -22.82 -6.82 17.75
N LYS A 163 -24.00 -6.55 17.21
CA LYS A 163 -24.31 -6.85 15.79
C LYS A 163 -23.38 -6.09 14.85
N HIS A 164 -23.27 -4.78 15.02
CA HIS A 164 -22.40 -3.94 14.17
C HIS A 164 -20.93 -4.34 14.29
N THR A 165 -20.48 -4.66 15.49
CA THR A 165 -19.11 -5.10 15.75
C THR A 165 -18.81 -6.47 15.11
N ALA A 166 -19.75 -7.42 15.23
CA ALA A 166 -19.60 -8.73 14.59
C ALA A 166 -19.54 -8.62 13.06
N GLN A 167 -20.41 -7.81 12.45
CA GLN A 167 -20.38 -7.51 11.01
C GLN A 167 -19.07 -6.89 10.56
N GLY A 168 -18.61 -5.86 11.27
CA GLY A 168 -17.35 -5.18 10.96
C GLY A 168 -16.14 -6.10 11.06
N ILE A 169 -16.09 -6.94 12.09
CA ILE A 169 -14.99 -7.90 12.28
C ILE A 169 -15.07 -9.03 11.25
N ALA A 170 -16.25 -9.58 10.97
CA ALA A 170 -16.41 -10.58 9.91
C ALA A 170 -15.94 -10.04 8.56
N TRP A 171 -16.36 -8.84 8.19
CA TRP A 171 -15.89 -8.19 6.96
C TRP A 171 -14.37 -7.95 6.97
N ALA A 172 -13.82 -7.38 8.04
CA ALA A 172 -12.39 -7.05 8.12
C ALA A 172 -11.49 -8.29 8.14
N ALA A 173 -11.98 -9.43 8.62
CA ALA A 173 -11.26 -10.68 8.62
C ALA A 173 -11.36 -11.43 7.27
N MET A 174 -12.51 -11.34 6.57
CA MET A 174 -12.82 -12.19 5.40
C MET A 174 -12.75 -11.47 4.06
N VAL A 175 -12.64 -10.14 4.04
CA VAL A 175 -12.48 -9.37 2.79
C VAL A 175 -11.28 -9.88 1.98
N ASN A 176 -11.46 -10.02 0.67
CA ASN A 176 -10.46 -10.60 -0.24
C ASN A 176 -10.01 -12.02 0.18
N ALA A 177 -10.93 -12.82 0.70
CA ALA A 177 -10.69 -14.16 1.29
C ALA A 177 -9.64 -14.14 2.43
N GLY A 178 -9.60 -13.08 3.23
CA GLY A 178 -8.63 -12.86 4.30
C GLY A 178 -7.21 -12.51 3.82
N GLN A 179 -7.00 -12.35 2.51
CA GLN A 179 -5.68 -12.10 1.92
C GLN A 179 -5.33 -10.60 1.95
N THR A 180 -5.42 -10.01 3.14
CA THR A 180 -5.19 -8.56 3.35
C THR A 180 -4.13 -8.36 4.43
N CYS A 181 -3.17 -7.49 4.18
CA CYS A 181 -2.10 -7.18 5.13
C CYS A 181 -2.64 -6.58 6.44
N ALA A 182 -3.77 -5.88 6.39
CA ALA A 182 -4.50 -5.29 7.52
C ALA A 182 -5.73 -6.13 7.93
N SER A 183 -5.77 -7.42 7.59
CA SER A 183 -6.85 -8.31 8.00
C SER A 183 -6.89 -8.48 9.51
N VAL A 184 -8.09 -8.44 10.10
CA VAL A 184 -8.25 -8.76 11.51
C VAL A 184 -8.00 -10.25 11.73
N GLU A 185 -6.88 -10.57 12.37
CA GLU A 185 -6.48 -11.95 12.61
C GLU A 185 -6.54 -12.36 14.09
N ARG A 186 -6.76 -11.39 15.00
CA ARG A 186 -6.93 -11.60 16.44
C ARG A 186 -8.05 -10.72 16.96
N VAL A 187 -8.96 -11.30 17.73
CA VAL A 187 -10.04 -10.54 18.37
C VAL A 187 -9.97 -10.72 19.88
N TYR A 188 -9.72 -9.64 20.59
CA TYR A 188 -9.74 -9.59 22.05
C TYR A 188 -11.12 -9.09 22.50
N VAL A 189 -11.85 -9.93 23.20
CA VAL A 189 -13.21 -9.63 23.62
C VAL A 189 -13.27 -9.57 25.14
N GLU A 190 -13.87 -8.50 25.69
CA GLU A 190 -14.10 -8.41 27.12
C GLU A 190 -14.93 -9.60 27.60
N ARG A 191 -14.54 -10.25 28.70
CA ARG A 191 -15.06 -11.55 29.17
C ARG A 191 -16.59 -11.61 29.19
N ARG A 192 -17.26 -10.57 29.62
CA ARG A 192 -18.73 -10.53 29.71
C ARG A 192 -19.45 -10.55 28.35
N LEU A 193 -18.75 -10.14 27.28
CA LEU A 193 -19.28 -10.13 25.91
C LEU A 193 -18.82 -11.34 25.09
N TYR A 194 -17.92 -12.17 25.60
CA TYR A 194 -17.27 -13.21 24.81
C TYR A 194 -18.28 -14.14 24.12
N GLU A 195 -19.16 -14.80 24.89
CA GLU A 195 -20.15 -15.72 24.32
C GLU A 195 -21.21 -15.03 23.43
N PRO A 196 -21.82 -13.89 23.85
CA PRO A 196 -22.72 -13.16 22.97
C PRO A 196 -22.04 -12.72 21.65
N PHE A 197 -20.83 -12.22 21.72
CA PHE A 197 -20.07 -11.81 20.53
C PHE A 197 -19.73 -13.00 19.63
N LEU A 198 -19.28 -14.12 20.20
CA LEU A 198 -18.95 -15.33 19.43
C LEU A 198 -20.19 -15.86 18.68
N ASN A 199 -21.35 -15.84 19.30
CA ASN A 199 -22.60 -16.25 18.66
C ASN A 199 -22.99 -15.29 17.52
N ALA A 200 -22.91 -13.98 17.75
CA ALA A 200 -23.16 -12.98 16.71
C ALA A 200 -22.18 -13.11 15.53
N LEU A 201 -20.89 -13.34 15.81
CA LEU A 201 -19.89 -13.54 14.77
C LEU A 201 -20.13 -14.81 13.96
N ARG A 202 -20.51 -15.92 14.62
CA ARG A 202 -20.86 -17.17 13.92
C ARG A 202 -22.06 -16.98 12.99
N GLU A 203 -23.07 -16.24 13.43
CA GLU A 203 -24.23 -15.91 12.61
C GLU A 203 -23.80 -15.13 11.35
N GLU A 204 -23.03 -14.06 11.49
CA GLU A 204 -22.55 -13.27 10.35
C GLU A 204 -21.70 -14.12 9.38
N LEU A 205 -20.79 -14.93 9.90
CA LEU A 205 -19.95 -15.81 9.08
C LEU A 205 -20.74 -16.90 8.34
N SER A 206 -21.87 -17.36 8.90
CA SER A 206 -22.72 -18.37 8.26
C SER A 206 -23.41 -17.87 6.97
N HIS A 207 -23.50 -16.57 6.78
CA HIS A 207 -24.05 -15.98 5.57
C HIS A 207 -23.06 -15.89 4.40
N ILE A 208 -21.76 -16.11 4.65
CA ILE A 208 -20.73 -16.06 3.61
C ILE A 208 -20.78 -17.33 2.76
N ARG A 209 -21.10 -17.18 1.49
CA ARG A 209 -21.13 -18.29 0.53
C ARG A 209 -19.75 -18.50 -0.07
N VAL A 210 -19.10 -19.58 0.33
CA VAL A 210 -17.80 -20.00 -0.23
C VAL A 210 -18.05 -20.83 -1.50
N GLY A 211 -17.32 -20.52 -2.58
CA GLY A 211 -17.54 -21.20 -3.86
C GLY A 211 -16.55 -20.80 -4.96
N HIS A 212 -16.88 -21.15 -6.20
CA HIS A 212 -16.03 -20.82 -7.33
C HIS A 212 -15.97 -19.30 -7.55
N PRO A 213 -14.76 -18.67 -7.64
CA PRO A 213 -14.60 -17.20 -7.64
C PRO A 213 -15.23 -16.49 -8.85
N MET A 214 -15.53 -17.22 -9.93
CA MET A 214 -16.21 -16.65 -11.11
C MET A 214 -17.73 -16.75 -11.05
N SER A 215 -18.30 -17.39 -10.04
CA SER A 215 -19.74 -17.41 -9.81
C SER A 215 -20.20 -16.11 -9.14
N GLN A 216 -21.26 -15.52 -9.64
CA GLN A 216 -21.87 -14.33 -9.03
C GLN A 216 -22.54 -14.60 -7.68
N GLU A 217 -22.77 -15.89 -7.36
CA GLU A 217 -23.33 -16.32 -6.09
C GLU A 217 -22.28 -16.55 -5.00
N THR A 218 -21.01 -16.42 -5.33
CA THR A 218 -19.90 -16.62 -4.40
C THR A 218 -19.51 -15.30 -3.74
N ASP A 219 -19.49 -15.29 -2.42
CA ASP A 219 -19.00 -14.15 -1.64
C ASP A 219 -17.51 -14.27 -1.36
N MET A 220 -17.00 -15.50 -1.24
CA MET A 220 -15.59 -15.80 -1.01
C MET A 220 -15.14 -17.01 -1.85
N GLY A 221 -14.13 -16.82 -2.71
CA GLY A 221 -13.57 -17.84 -3.58
C GLY A 221 -12.48 -18.69 -2.94
#